data_dc3bfc5400b74b136de0724c7e20e65f
#
_entry.id   dc3bfc5400b74b136de0724c7e20e65f
#
_cell.length_a   1.000
_cell.length_b   1.000
_cell.length_c   1.000
_cell.angle_alpha   90.00
_cell.angle_beta   90.00
_cell.angle_gamma   90.00
#
_symmetry.space_group_name_H-M   'P 1'
#
loop_
_entity.id
_entity.type
_entity.pdbx_description
1 polymer ?
#
loop_
_entity_poly.entity_id
_entity_poly.type
_entity_poly.pdbx_seq_one_letter_code
_entity_poly.pdbx_strand_id
1 'polypeptide(L)'
;MTLDLDRRSLLAIAGASLLPAVPRAQDKPKRKLKQSVARWIFQDVPLEEFCIKAKEMGLAAVDLLGPNEWMVPKKHGIACSMAFGPKSMQIGHGLNRVEHHDAFVTESEAVFPRIADAGITSVIVFSGNRGGLDDAAAIKNCTQGLQRMLPVAEKHGITLQLEYLNSKVDHKDYHFDRMHFGLEVVKGVGSKFCKILYDIYHVQIMEGDIIRTLRDNIAHIGHFHTGGVPGRRDIDDTQELNYPAICRAIVESGFDGYVAHEFIPKKDKLETLARCVKLCEV
;
A
#
# COMPACT_ATOMS: atom_id res chain seq x y z
N MET A 1 -59.42 18.50 -62.96
CA MET A 1 -59.24 19.68 -62.15
C MET A 1 -58.09 19.39 -61.23
N THR A 2 -56.90 19.66 -61.66
CA THR A 2 -55.60 19.37 -61.03
C THR A 2 -55.17 20.60 -60.27
N LEU A 3 -55.02 20.52 -58.96
CA LEU A 3 -54.45 21.60 -58.13
C LEU A 3 -52.93 21.41 -58.07
N ASP A 4 -52.27 22.37 -58.68
CA ASP A 4 -50.82 22.56 -58.65
C ASP A 4 -50.42 23.15 -57.32
N LEU A 5 -49.61 22.48 -56.51
CA LEU A 5 -49.10 22.99 -55.28
C LEU A 5 -47.64 23.42 -55.45
N ASP A 6 -47.50 24.72 -55.41
CA ASP A 6 -46.24 25.47 -55.53
C ASP A 6 -45.20 25.13 -54.44
N ARG A 7 -43.98 24.88 -54.89
CA ARG A 7 -42.82 24.43 -54.13
C ARG A 7 -42.00 25.58 -53.52
N ARG A 8 -42.62 26.65 -53.02
CA ARG A 8 -41.86 27.78 -52.49
C ARG A 8 -42.50 28.36 -51.21
N SER A 9 -42.32 27.71 -50.08
CA SER A 9 -42.43 28.38 -48.75
C SER A 9 -42.21 27.40 -47.62
N LEU A 10 -41.00 26.89 -47.46
CA LEU A 10 -40.53 26.29 -46.24
C LEU A 10 -39.39 27.16 -45.68
N LEU A 11 -39.79 28.20 -44.94
CA LEU A 11 -38.87 28.95 -44.07
C LEU A 11 -38.46 28.04 -42.90
N ALA A 12 -37.20 27.58 -42.94
CA ALA A 12 -36.57 26.86 -41.85
C ALA A 12 -36.29 27.82 -40.68
N ILE A 13 -37.05 27.69 -39.62
CA ILE A 13 -36.71 28.30 -38.32
C ILE A 13 -35.63 27.39 -37.70
N ALA A 14 -34.37 27.77 -37.89
CA ALA A 14 -33.25 27.17 -37.16
C ALA A 14 -33.28 27.69 -35.72
N GLY A 15 -33.97 26.99 -34.84
CA GLY A 15 -33.89 27.15 -33.41
C GLY A 15 -32.51 26.66 -32.89
N ALA A 16 -31.61 27.58 -32.66
CA ALA A 16 -30.34 27.27 -31.96
C ALA A 16 -30.66 26.91 -30.53
N SER A 17 -30.77 25.61 -30.23
CA SER A 17 -30.81 25.11 -28.87
C SER A 17 -29.43 25.30 -28.26
N LEU A 18 -29.26 26.34 -27.45
CA LEU A 18 -28.14 26.51 -26.53
C LEU A 18 -28.22 25.40 -25.47
N LEU A 19 -27.64 24.25 -25.74
CA LEU A 19 -27.38 23.27 -24.69
C LEU A 19 -26.39 23.90 -23.69
N PRO A 20 -26.67 23.88 -22.38
CA PRO A 20 -25.70 24.36 -21.39
C PRO A 20 -24.43 23.53 -21.54
N ALA A 21 -23.27 24.20 -21.70
CA ALA A 21 -21.97 23.57 -21.71
C ALA A 21 -21.80 22.78 -20.40
N VAL A 22 -21.75 21.46 -20.51
CA VAL A 22 -21.36 20.60 -19.37
C VAL A 22 -19.96 21.06 -18.95
N PRO A 23 -19.75 21.47 -17.69
CA PRO A 23 -18.44 21.87 -17.25
C PRO A 23 -17.49 20.70 -17.48
N ARG A 24 -16.50 20.91 -18.33
CA ARG A 24 -15.40 19.97 -18.55
C ARG A 24 -14.76 19.74 -17.17
N ALA A 25 -14.75 18.49 -16.70
CA ALA A 25 -14.07 18.15 -15.45
C ALA A 25 -12.68 18.76 -15.52
N GLN A 26 -12.39 19.69 -14.59
CA GLN A 26 -11.06 20.26 -14.49
C GLN A 26 -10.09 19.11 -14.31
N ASP A 27 -9.11 18.97 -15.19
CA ASP A 27 -8.02 18.00 -15.06
C ASP A 27 -7.36 18.24 -13.71
N LYS A 28 -7.69 17.38 -12.74
CA LYS A 28 -6.94 17.36 -11.47
C LYS A 28 -5.48 17.11 -11.83
N PRO A 29 -4.54 17.87 -11.23
CA PRO A 29 -3.12 17.66 -11.51
C PRO A 29 -2.81 16.16 -11.32
N LYS A 30 -2.18 15.53 -12.32
CA LYS A 30 -1.80 14.11 -12.26
C LYS A 30 -0.92 13.91 -11.03
N ARG A 31 -1.45 13.26 -10.00
CA ARG A 31 -0.67 12.89 -8.82
C ARG A 31 0.37 11.86 -9.24
N LYS A 32 1.63 12.13 -8.95
CA LYS A 32 2.67 11.12 -9.10
C LYS A 32 2.59 10.11 -7.96
N LEU A 33 2.73 8.83 -8.29
CA LEU A 33 2.86 7.78 -7.30
C LEU A 33 4.11 7.99 -6.45
N LYS A 34 3.99 7.97 -5.12
CA LYS A 34 5.14 8.01 -4.22
C LYS A 34 5.70 6.59 -4.13
N GLN A 35 6.77 6.32 -4.86
CA GLN A 35 7.42 5.02 -4.85
C GLN A 35 8.49 4.95 -3.77
N SER A 36 8.59 3.80 -3.10
CA SER A 36 9.65 3.46 -2.16
C SER A 36 10.19 2.05 -2.42
N VAL A 37 11.11 1.56 -1.61
CA VAL A 37 11.71 0.24 -1.79
C VAL A 37 12.09 -0.38 -0.45
N ALA A 38 11.79 -1.67 -0.25
CA ALA A 38 12.11 -2.41 0.96
C ALA A 38 13.62 -2.65 1.07
N ARG A 39 14.20 -2.23 2.20
CA ARG A 39 15.64 -2.26 2.47
C ARG A 39 16.22 -3.67 2.50
N TRP A 40 15.48 -4.63 3.03
CA TRP A 40 16.01 -5.97 3.28
C TRP A 40 16.54 -6.70 2.04
N ILE A 41 16.06 -6.33 0.84
CA ILE A 41 16.49 -6.92 -0.44
C ILE A 41 17.90 -6.44 -0.83
N PHE A 42 18.29 -5.26 -0.40
CA PHE A 42 19.50 -4.54 -0.80
C PHE A 42 20.52 -4.37 0.33
N GLN A 43 20.49 -5.25 1.34
CA GLN A 43 21.40 -5.15 2.50
C GLN A 43 22.89 -5.29 2.16
N ASP A 44 23.20 -5.88 1.02
CA ASP A 44 24.55 -5.97 0.46
C ASP A 44 25.09 -4.67 -0.12
N VAL A 45 24.26 -3.65 -0.33
CA VAL A 45 24.66 -2.30 -0.74
C VAL A 45 24.72 -1.40 0.51
N PRO A 46 25.81 -0.65 0.75
CA PRO A 46 25.86 0.30 1.87
C PRO A 46 24.68 1.28 1.83
N LEU A 47 24.01 1.52 2.99
CA LEU A 47 22.75 2.26 3.02
C LEU A 47 22.85 3.69 2.48
N GLU A 48 23.94 4.40 2.77
CA GLU A 48 24.20 5.75 2.23
C GLU A 48 24.25 5.73 0.68
N GLU A 49 24.99 4.80 0.09
CA GLU A 49 25.06 4.60 -1.35
C GLU A 49 23.69 4.23 -1.93
N PHE A 50 22.98 3.31 -1.26
CA PHE A 50 21.65 2.89 -1.66
C PHE A 50 20.67 4.07 -1.69
N CYS A 51 20.68 4.94 -0.68
CA CYS A 51 19.82 6.13 -0.64
C CYS A 51 20.11 7.11 -1.80
N ILE A 52 21.39 7.29 -2.15
CA ILE A 52 21.78 8.11 -3.31
C ILE A 52 21.19 7.52 -4.60
N LYS A 53 21.40 6.22 -4.83
CA LYS A 53 20.87 5.51 -5.99
C LYS A 53 19.32 5.51 -6.03
N ALA A 54 18.67 5.27 -4.90
CA ALA A 54 17.22 5.32 -4.80
C ALA A 54 16.67 6.69 -5.22
N LYS A 55 17.28 7.78 -4.75
CA LYS A 55 16.92 9.14 -5.16
C LYS A 55 17.14 9.39 -6.65
N GLU A 56 18.28 8.97 -7.21
CA GLU A 56 18.58 9.08 -8.65
C GLU A 56 17.53 8.36 -9.52
N MET A 57 17.01 7.23 -9.05
CA MET A 57 15.92 6.48 -9.69
C MET A 57 14.54 7.13 -9.56
N GLY A 58 14.39 8.20 -8.75
CA GLY A 58 13.12 8.88 -8.52
C GLY A 58 12.31 8.32 -7.36
N LEU A 59 12.87 7.43 -6.55
CA LEU A 59 12.21 6.94 -5.33
C LEU A 59 12.08 8.06 -4.29
N ALA A 60 10.95 8.12 -3.62
CA ALA A 60 10.65 9.10 -2.58
C ALA A 60 11.10 8.63 -1.18
N ALA A 61 11.29 7.33 -0.99
CA ALA A 61 11.61 6.75 0.31
C ALA A 61 12.30 5.39 0.23
N VAL A 62 12.86 4.96 1.37
CA VAL A 62 13.27 3.57 1.64
C VAL A 62 12.34 3.02 2.71
N ASP A 63 11.90 1.78 2.54
CA ASP A 63 10.93 1.09 3.38
C ASP A 63 11.61 0.09 4.33
N LEU A 64 10.98 -0.18 5.47
CA LEU A 64 11.40 -1.21 6.43
C LEU A 64 12.83 -1.04 6.95
N LEU A 65 13.12 0.15 7.47
CA LEU A 65 14.40 0.44 8.11
C LEU A 65 14.38 0.14 9.61
N GLY A 66 15.52 -0.26 10.14
CA GLY A 66 15.76 -0.43 11.57
C GLY A 66 16.11 0.88 12.29
N PRO A 67 16.09 0.88 13.66
CA PRO A 67 16.28 2.10 14.46
C PRO A 67 17.58 2.86 14.22
N ASN A 68 18.64 2.18 13.84
CA ASN A 68 19.94 2.81 13.55
C ASN A 68 20.03 3.41 12.13
N GLU A 69 19.04 3.10 11.28
CA GLU A 69 19.03 3.47 9.87
C GLU A 69 18.03 4.60 9.56
N TRP A 70 17.05 4.86 10.43
CA TRP A 70 15.92 5.76 10.17
C TRP A 70 16.30 7.15 9.68
N MET A 71 17.41 7.70 10.14
CA MET A 71 17.86 9.05 9.81
C MET A 71 18.71 9.12 8.53
N VAL A 72 19.16 7.98 7.99
CA VAL A 72 20.05 7.96 6.82
C VAL A 72 19.36 8.49 5.57
N PRO A 73 18.14 8.04 5.18
CA PRO A 73 17.48 8.55 3.98
C PRO A 73 17.30 10.07 3.97
N LYS A 74 17.00 10.66 5.13
CA LYS A 74 16.79 12.11 5.28
C LYS A 74 18.02 12.94 4.88
N LYS A 75 19.22 12.45 5.15
CA LYS A 75 20.48 13.11 4.72
C LYS A 75 20.59 13.22 3.21
N HIS A 76 19.96 12.29 2.48
CA HIS A 76 19.95 12.23 1.02
C HIS A 76 18.68 12.83 0.40
N GLY A 77 17.79 13.43 1.23
CA GLY A 77 16.58 14.10 0.76
C GLY A 77 15.49 13.14 0.26
N ILE A 78 15.43 11.93 0.83
CA ILE A 78 14.32 10.96 0.72
C ILE A 78 13.86 10.57 2.12
N ALA A 79 12.70 9.91 2.24
CA ALA A 79 12.14 9.54 3.53
C ALA A 79 12.42 8.06 3.90
N CYS A 80 12.13 7.71 5.16
CA CYS A 80 11.78 6.34 5.52
C CYS A 80 10.26 6.23 5.48
N SER A 81 9.71 5.37 4.62
CA SER A 81 8.25 5.25 4.42
C SER A 81 7.55 4.44 5.48
N MET A 82 8.24 3.48 6.09
CA MET A 82 7.71 2.62 7.15
C MET A 82 8.84 2.05 8.01
N ALA A 83 8.62 1.97 9.31
CA ALA A 83 9.51 1.32 10.27
C ALA A 83 8.95 -0.04 10.70
N PHE A 84 9.80 -0.88 11.26
CA PHE A 84 9.36 -2.05 12.01
C PHE A 84 8.66 -1.62 13.32
N GLY A 85 7.64 -2.39 13.71
CA GLY A 85 6.90 -2.21 14.95
C GLY A 85 7.64 -2.68 16.21
N PRO A 86 6.89 -3.13 17.23
CA PRO A 86 7.47 -3.72 18.42
C PRO A 86 8.47 -4.83 18.09
N LYS A 87 9.60 -4.86 18.80
CA LYS A 87 10.69 -5.81 18.51
C LYS A 87 10.26 -7.28 18.67
N SER A 88 9.39 -7.55 19.61
CA SER A 88 8.86 -8.91 19.87
C SER A 88 7.84 -9.34 18.81
N MET A 89 7.27 -8.40 18.05
CA MET A 89 6.30 -8.73 16.98
C MET A 89 7.03 -9.27 15.75
N GLN A 90 6.61 -10.44 15.29
CA GLN A 90 7.15 -11.13 14.14
C GLN A 90 6.00 -11.66 13.29
N ILE A 91 6.26 -12.05 12.04
CA ILE A 91 5.24 -12.59 11.13
C ILE A 91 4.42 -13.70 11.80
N GLY A 92 5.09 -14.67 12.44
CA GLY A 92 4.42 -15.80 13.11
C GLY A 92 3.99 -15.52 14.55
N HIS A 93 4.46 -14.44 15.15
CA HIS A 93 4.23 -14.05 16.56
C HIS A 93 3.58 -12.67 16.59
N GLY A 94 2.25 -12.63 16.44
CA GLY A 94 1.52 -11.42 16.18
C GLY A 94 0.29 -11.18 17.05
N LEU A 95 -0.57 -10.32 16.56
CA LEU A 95 -1.70 -9.74 17.29
C LEU A 95 -2.83 -10.73 17.60
N ASN A 96 -2.90 -11.87 16.93
CA ASN A 96 -3.94 -12.88 17.14
C ASN A 96 -3.82 -13.63 18.47
N ARG A 97 -2.76 -13.38 19.26
CA ARG A 97 -2.50 -13.96 20.57
C ARG A 97 -2.51 -12.88 21.64
N VAL A 98 -3.50 -12.92 22.53
CA VAL A 98 -3.68 -11.91 23.60
C VAL A 98 -2.53 -11.86 24.58
N GLU A 99 -1.83 -12.96 24.79
CA GLU A 99 -0.65 -13.09 25.64
C GLU A 99 0.54 -12.26 25.15
N HIS A 100 0.56 -11.83 23.88
CA HIS A 100 1.60 -10.99 23.32
C HIS A 100 1.33 -9.49 23.51
N HIS A 101 0.08 -9.11 23.76
CA HIS A 101 -0.34 -7.70 23.68
C HIS A 101 0.37 -6.80 24.69
N ASP A 102 0.63 -7.27 25.92
CA ASP A 102 1.31 -6.46 26.93
C ASP A 102 2.72 -6.06 26.49
N ALA A 103 3.46 -7.00 25.91
CA ALA A 103 4.78 -6.74 25.35
C ALA A 103 4.71 -5.75 24.17
N PHE A 104 3.76 -5.94 23.25
CA PHE A 104 3.59 -5.04 22.10
C PHE A 104 3.25 -3.61 22.52
N VAL A 105 2.39 -3.42 23.52
CA VAL A 105 2.05 -2.10 24.06
C VAL A 105 3.28 -1.44 24.69
N THR A 106 3.96 -2.13 25.60
CA THR A 106 5.15 -1.62 26.28
C THR A 106 6.27 -1.23 25.31
N GLU A 107 6.52 -2.09 24.31
CA GLU A 107 7.53 -1.82 23.30
C GLU A 107 7.11 -0.67 22.35
N SER A 108 5.81 -0.54 22.03
CA SER A 108 5.29 0.58 21.25
C SER A 108 5.46 1.91 21.98
N GLU A 109 5.17 1.96 23.27
CA GLU A 109 5.38 3.15 24.11
C GLU A 109 6.85 3.60 24.11
N ALA A 110 7.78 2.66 24.04
CA ALA A 110 9.22 2.94 24.01
C ALA A 110 9.71 3.37 22.60
N VAL A 111 9.15 2.78 21.52
CA VAL A 111 9.71 2.95 20.16
C VAL A 111 9.00 4.00 19.33
N PHE A 112 7.67 4.18 19.45
CA PHE A 112 6.90 5.10 18.62
C PHE A 112 7.29 6.57 18.75
N PRO A 113 7.63 7.11 19.96
CA PRO A 113 8.19 8.46 20.06
C PRO A 113 9.43 8.64 19.20
N ARG A 114 10.34 7.66 19.21
CA ARG A 114 11.59 7.70 18.43
C ARG A 114 11.37 7.59 16.93
N ILE A 115 10.37 6.79 16.51
CA ILE A 115 9.94 6.69 15.10
C ILE A 115 9.38 8.03 14.62
N ALA A 116 8.53 8.67 15.43
CA ALA A 116 7.96 9.98 15.12
C ALA A 116 9.05 11.09 15.06
N ASP A 117 10.02 11.09 15.99
CA ASP A 117 11.15 12.01 15.99
C ASP A 117 12.00 11.88 14.72
N ALA A 118 12.09 10.67 14.16
CA ALA A 118 12.73 10.43 12.87
C ALA A 118 11.89 10.90 11.67
N GLY A 119 10.65 11.35 11.89
CA GLY A 119 9.71 11.80 10.86
C GLY A 119 8.98 10.65 10.14
N ILE A 120 8.96 9.45 10.71
CA ILE A 120 8.29 8.28 10.15
C ILE A 120 6.87 8.22 10.70
N THR A 121 5.89 7.97 9.84
CA THR A 121 4.46 7.99 10.19
C THR A 121 3.77 6.64 10.02
N SER A 122 4.50 5.60 9.67
CA SER A 122 3.95 4.26 9.45
C SER A 122 4.81 3.18 10.10
N VAL A 123 4.15 2.19 10.68
CA VAL A 123 4.76 1.03 11.31
C VAL A 123 4.06 -0.24 10.84
N ILE A 124 4.84 -1.23 10.38
CA ILE A 124 4.31 -2.54 10.00
C ILE A 124 3.94 -3.35 11.25
N VAL A 125 2.79 -4.05 11.19
CA VAL A 125 2.31 -4.96 12.23
C VAL A 125 1.75 -6.23 11.62
N PHE A 126 1.80 -7.35 12.37
CA PHE A 126 1.45 -8.68 11.88
C PHE A 126 0.34 -9.33 12.68
N SER A 127 -0.52 -10.09 11.99
CA SER A 127 -1.58 -10.87 12.64
C SER A 127 -1.05 -12.05 13.45
N GLY A 128 0.04 -12.67 13.01
CA GLY A 128 0.55 -13.92 13.58
C GLY A 128 0.05 -15.17 12.85
N ASN A 129 0.59 -16.34 13.22
CA ASN A 129 0.15 -17.62 12.69
C ASN A 129 -1.13 -18.12 13.37
N ARG A 130 -1.96 -18.88 12.63
CA ARG A 130 -3.21 -19.45 13.16
C ARG A 130 -2.98 -20.34 14.37
N GLY A 131 -2.07 -21.32 14.27
CA GLY A 131 -1.82 -22.28 15.33
C GLY A 131 -3.13 -22.88 15.87
N GLY A 132 -4.07 -23.21 14.99
CA GLY A 132 -5.38 -23.77 15.33
C GLY A 132 -6.44 -22.76 15.83
N LEU A 133 -6.15 -21.47 15.93
CA LEU A 133 -7.14 -20.45 16.29
C LEU A 133 -8.06 -20.16 15.10
N ASP A 134 -9.36 -20.07 15.34
CA ASP A 134 -10.34 -19.70 14.32
C ASP A 134 -10.30 -18.20 13.97
N ASP A 135 -10.84 -17.86 12.78
CA ASP A 135 -10.79 -16.51 12.25
C ASP A 135 -11.55 -15.49 13.14
N ALA A 136 -12.70 -15.87 13.71
CA ALA A 136 -13.51 -14.96 14.54
C ALA A 136 -12.77 -14.58 15.83
N ALA A 137 -12.17 -15.56 16.51
CA ALA A 137 -11.33 -15.32 17.68
C ALA A 137 -10.10 -14.49 17.34
N ALA A 138 -9.44 -14.76 16.21
CA ALA A 138 -8.27 -14.03 15.77
C ALA A 138 -8.59 -12.58 15.38
N ILE A 139 -9.68 -12.32 14.65
CA ILE A 139 -10.16 -10.96 14.33
C ILE A 139 -10.39 -10.18 15.62
N LYS A 140 -11.09 -10.77 16.60
CA LYS A 140 -11.31 -10.16 17.90
C LYS A 140 -10.00 -9.82 18.61
N ASN A 141 -9.07 -10.77 18.68
CA ASN A 141 -7.78 -10.59 19.33
C ASN A 141 -6.93 -9.52 18.65
N CYS A 142 -6.81 -9.57 17.29
CA CYS A 142 -6.07 -8.56 16.52
C CYS A 142 -6.66 -7.16 16.73
N THR A 143 -7.99 -7.03 16.70
CA THR A 143 -8.69 -5.77 16.97
C THR A 143 -8.36 -5.24 18.34
N GLN A 144 -8.45 -6.08 19.38
CA GLN A 144 -8.12 -5.71 20.76
C GLN A 144 -6.66 -5.30 20.91
N GLY A 145 -5.71 -6.05 20.34
CA GLY A 145 -4.29 -5.74 20.40
C GLY A 145 -3.97 -4.39 19.76
N LEU A 146 -4.53 -4.12 18.57
CA LEU A 146 -4.38 -2.84 17.87
C LEU A 146 -5.00 -1.68 18.67
N GLN A 147 -6.21 -1.86 19.23
CA GLN A 147 -6.87 -0.85 20.08
C GLN A 147 -6.02 -0.50 21.30
N ARG A 148 -5.29 -1.45 21.88
CA ARG A 148 -4.38 -1.21 23.00
C ARG A 148 -3.11 -0.45 22.60
N MET A 149 -2.60 -0.63 21.37
CA MET A 149 -1.45 0.10 20.83
C MET A 149 -1.84 1.51 20.32
N LEU A 150 -3.11 1.71 20.01
CA LEU A 150 -3.62 2.90 19.32
C LEU A 150 -3.36 4.22 20.06
N PRO A 151 -3.53 4.33 21.41
CA PRO A 151 -3.29 5.58 22.13
C PRO A 151 -1.90 6.16 21.91
N VAL A 152 -0.88 5.33 21.92
CA VAL A 152 0.50 5.78 21.66
C VAL A 152 0.72 6.07 20.16
N ALA A 153 0.12 5.29 19.27
CA ALA A 153 0.19 5.50 17.83
C ALA A 153 -0.44 6.86 17.44
N GLU A 154 -1.64 7.15 17.90
CA GLU A 154 -2.35 8.41 17.66
C GLU A 154 -1.62 9.61 18.25
N LYS A 155 -1.12 9.51 19.47
CA LYS A 155 -0.34 10.56 20.14
C LYS A 155 0.87 10.98 19.31
N HIS A 156 1.49 10.05 18.60
CA HIS A 156 2.70 10.28 17.83
C HIS A 156 2.45 10.35 16.29
N GLY A 157 1.19 10.32 15.86
CA GLY A 157 0.83 10.40 14.44
C GLY A 157 1.29 9.19 13.61
N ILE A 158 1.37 8.01 14.22
CA ILE A 158 1.82 6.77 13.59
C ILE A 158 0.63 5.94 13.14
N THR A 159 0.64 5.51 11.89
CA THR A 159 -0.34 4.56 11.34
C THR A 159 0.19 3.13 11.48
N LEU A 160 -0.59 2.28 12.14
CA LEU A 160 -0.35 0.84 12.24
C LEU A 160 -0.80 0.19 10.93
N GLN A 161 0.13 -0.41 10.18
CA GLN A 161 -0.10 -1.03 8.89
C GLN A 161 -0.14 -2.55 9.05
N LEU A 162 -1.34 -3.14 9.13
CA LEU A 162 -1.53 -4.58 9.25
C LEU A 162 -1.28 -5.25 7.90
N GLU A 163 -0.26 -6.09 7.81
CA GLU A 163 0.18 -6.66 6.55
C GLU A 163 -0.60 -7.91 6.15
N TYR A 164 -1.06 -7.92 4.90
CA TYR A 164 -1.63 -9.07 4.21
C TYR A 164 -0.51 -9.97 3.66
N LEU A 165 -0.43 -11.23 4.10
CA LEU A 165 0.54 -12.19 3.60
C LEU A 165 -0.14 -13.45 3.06
N ASN A 166 0.49 -14.15 2.12
CA ASN A 166 -0.06 -15.42 1.60
C ASN A 166 0.33 -16.61 2.49
N SER A 167 -0.64 -17.46 2.80
CA SER A 167 -0.44 -18.71 3.51
C SER A 167 -0.20 -19.91 2.59
N LYS A 168 -0.42 -19.76 1.28
CA LYS A 168 -0.27 -20.84 0.30
C LYS A 168 1.19 -21.24 0.06
N VAL A 169 2.08 -20.26 -0.03
CA VAL A 169 3.45 -20.47 -0.53
C VAL A 169 4.49 -20.03 0.51
N ASP A 170 4.48 -18.75 0.91
CA ASP A 170 5.62 -18.14 1.61
C ASP A 170 5.49 -18.18 3.14
N HIS A 171 4.28 -17.93 3.67
CA HIS A 171 4.04 -17.77 5.11
C HIS A 171 2.95 -18.74 5.58
N LYS A 172 3.23 -20.04 5.48
CA LYS A 172 2.29 -21.09 5.89
C LYS A 172 1.74 -20.81 7.28
N ASP A 173 0.42 -21.02 7.41
CA ASP A 173 -0.32 -20.80 8.66
C ASP A 173 -0.50 -19.33 9.08
N TYR A 174 -0.04 -18.34 8.30
CA TYR A 174 -0.30 -16.92 8.59
C TYR A 174 -1.81 -16.60 8.57
N HIS A 175 -2.28 -15.79 9.52
CA HIS A 175 -3.72 -15.61 9.74
C HIS A 175 -4.37 -14.66 8.75
N PHE A 176 -3.81 -13.45 8.58
CA PHE A 176 -4.34 -12.45 7.66
C PHE A 176 -3.92 -12.76 6.21
N ASP A 177 -4.58 -13.72 5.60
CA ASP A 177 -4.36 -14.18 4.24
C ASP A 177 -5.60 -14.04 3.32
N ARG A 178 -6.61 -13.31 3.78
CA ARG A 178 -7.83 -12.95 3.05
C ARG A 178 -8.22 -11.51 3.37
N MET A 179 -8.58 -10.73 2.34
CA MET A 179 -8.93 -9.32 2.52
C MET A 179 -10.04 -9.09 3.53
N HIS A 180 -11.04 -9.98 3.57
CA HIS A 180 -12.13 -9.95 4.55
C HIS A 180 -11.60 -9.89 5.99
N PHE A 181 -10.62 -10.71 6.36
CA PHE A 181 -10.03 -10.72 7.70
C PHE A 181 -9.48 -9.35 8.09
N GLY A 182 -8.63 -8.77 7.24
CA GLY A 182 -8.03 -7.45 7.50
C GLY A 182 -9.08 -6.34 7.58
N LEU A 183 -10.10 -6.39 6.74
CA LEU A 183 -11.19 -5.41 6.76
C LEU A 183 -12.00 -5.46 8.06
N GLU A 184 -12.34 -6.65 8.55
CA GLU A 184 -13.03 -6.80 9.84
C GLU A 184 -12.18 -6.24 10.99
N VAL A 185 -10.87 -6.52 10.99
CA VAL A 185 -9.95 -6.00 12.00
C VAL A 185 -9.89 -4.47 11.95
N VAL A 186 -9.58 -3.86 10.81
CA VAL A 186 -9.39 -2.39 10.73
C VAL A 186 -10.69 -1.62 10.95
N LYS A 187 -11.84 -2.16 10.52
CA LYS A 187 -13.17 -1.60 10.81
C LYS A 187 -13.50 -1.72 12.30
N GLY A 188 -13.17 -2.87 12.92
CA GLY A 188 -13.35 -3.10 14.37
C GLY A 188 -12.49 -2.17 15.23
N VAL A 189 -11.28 -1.82 14.77
CA VAL A 189 -10.42 -0.80 15.42
C VAL A 189 -11.02 0.60 15.28
N GLY A 190 -11.57 0.95 14.13
CA GLY A 190 -12.32 2.19 13.90
C GLY A 190 -11.49 3.46 13.89
N SER A 191 -10.17 3.39 13.70
CA SER A 191 -9.28 4.56 13.67
C SER A 191 -8.61 4.76 12.32
N LYS A 192 -8.40 6.03 11.93
CA LYS A 192 -7.61 6.39 10.74
C LYS A 192 -6.14 6.01 10.86
N PHE A 193 -5.64 5.75 12.07
CA PHE A 193 -4.29 5.30 12.37
C PHE A 193 -4.13 3.77 12.39
N CYS A 194 -5.13 3.04 11.88
CA CYS A 194 -5.04 1.61 11.65
C CYS A 194 -5.49 1.32 10.21
N LYS A 195 -4.59 0.79 9.40
CA LYS A 195 -4.80 0.53 7.97
C LYS A 195 -4.23 -0.83 7.59
N ILE A 196 -4.57 -1.27 6.39
CA ILE A 196 -4.02 -2.46 5.75
C ILE A 196 -2.79 -2.06 4.95
N LEU A 197 -1.70 -2.78 5.11
CA LEU A 197 -0.65 -2.90 4.13
C LEU A 197 -1.10 -3.94 3.10
N TYR A 198 -1.40 -3.48 1.89
CA TYR A 198 -1.87 -4.30 0.79
C TYR A 198 -0.68 -4.77 -0.06
N ASP A 199 -0.13 -5.94 0.25
CA ASP A 199 0.92 -6.52 -0.58
C ASP A 199 0.29 -7.21 -1.80
N ILE A 200 0.49 -6.60 -2.97
CA ILE A 200 -0.08 -7.02 -4.25
C ILE A 200 0.37 -8.43 -4.62
N TYR A 201 1.62 -8.79 -4.32
CA TYR A 201 2.16 -10.12 -4.56
C TYR A 201 1.38 -11.18 -3.75
N HIS A 202 1.22 -10.94 -2.45
CA HIS A 202 0.55 -11.87 -1.56
C HIS A 202 -0.95 -11.99 -1.88
N VAL A 203 -1.62 -10.88 -2.16
CA VAL A 203 -3.04 -10.89 -2.53
C VAL A 203 -3.27 -11.64 -3.84
N GLN A 204 -2.40 -11.47 -4.86
CA GLN A 204 -2.53 -12.20 -6.12
C GLN A 204 -2.49 -13.71 -5.92
N ILE A 205 -1.60 -14.22 -5.08
CA ILE A 205 -1.48 -15.66 -4.79
C ILE A 205 -2.75 -16.20 -4.12
N MET A 206 -3.37 -15.42 -3.25
CA MET A 206 -4.51 -15.88 -2.44
C MET A 206 -5.86 -15.67 -3.11
N GLU A 207 -6.13 -14.47 -3.60
CA GLU A 207 -7.47 -14.05 -4.04
C GLU A 207 -7.50 -13.49 -5.47
N GLY A 208 -6.42 -12.84 -5.93
CA GLY A 208 -6.41 -12.15 -7.22
C GLY A 208 -7.29 -10.90 -7.24
N ASP A 209 -7.83 -10.55 -8.44
CA ASP A 209 -8.75 -9.42 -8.64
C ASP A 209 -8.28 -8.09 -8.02
N ILE A 210 -6.99 -7.81 -8.21
CA ILE A 210 -6.25 -6.76 -7.52
C ILE A 210 -6.89 -5.38 -7.66
N ILE A 211 -7.24 -4.98 -8.91
CA ILE A 211 -7.71 -3.62 -9.18
C ILE A 211 -9.08 -3.34 -8.56
N ARG A 212 -10.02 -4.26 -8.65
CA ARG A 212 -11.33 -4.10 -8.02
C ARG A 212 -11.20 -4.08 -6.50
N THR A 213 -10.47 -5.04 -5.93
CA THR A 213 -10.27 -5.14 -4.48
C THR A 213 -9.65 -3.88 -3.89
N LEU A 214 -8.60 -3.32 -4.53
CA LEU A 214 -7.99 -2.08 -4.05
C LEU A 214 -8.93 -0.87 -4.17
N ARG A 215 -9.71 -0.74 -5.27
CA ARG A 215 -10.65 0.37 -5.47
C ARG A 215 -11.78 0.34 -4.43
N ASP A 216 -12.36 -0.82 -4.19
CA ASP A 216 -13.47 -0.99 -3.25
C ASP A 216 -13.04 -0.73 -1.80
N ASN A 217 -11.74 -0.89 -1.49
CA ASN A 217 -11.22 -0.85 -0.12
C ASN A 217 -10.14 0.22 0.11
N ILE A 218 -9.93 1.14 -0.83
CA ILE A 218 -8.84 2.13 -0.75
C ILE A 218 -8.87 2.97 0.53
N ALA A 219 -10.05 3.24 1.08
CA ALA A 219 -10.20 3.95 2.35
C ALA A 219 -9.57 3.23 3.56
N HIS A 220 -9.37 1.92 3.46
CA HIS A 220 -8.80 1.07 4.50
C HIS A 220 -7.34 0.70 4.22
N ILE A 221 -6.79 1.02 3.04
CA ILE A 221 -5.42 0.73 2.65
C ILE A 221 -4.55 1.95 2.95
N GLY A 222 -3.41 1.75 3.59
CA GLY A 222 -2.47 2.81 3.94
C GLY A 222 -1.08 2.66 3.31
N HIS A 223 -0.77 1.48 2.78
CA HIS A 223 0.52 1.18 2.15
C HIS A 223 0.36 0.05 1.14
N PHE A 224 1.22 0.03 0.11
CA PHE A 224 1.28 -1.05 -0.86
C PHE A 224 2.68 -1.65 -0.93
N HIS A 225 2.76 -2.98 -1.07
CA HIS A 225 3.97 -3.67 -1.51
C HIS A 225 3.76 -4.28 -2.90
N THR A 226 4.85 -4.43 -3.66
CA THR A 226 4.85 -5.02 -5.01
C THR A 226 5.78 -6.22 -5.09
N GLY A 227 5.44 -7.20 -5.91
CA GLY A 227 6.29 -8.32 -6.26
C GLY A 227 5.71 -9.10 -7.44
N GLY A 228 6.56 -9.65 -8.31
CA GLY A 228 6.13 -10.43 -9.47
C GLY A 228 5.65 -11.83 -9.08
N VAL A 229 4.51 -12.25 -9.61
CA VAL A 229 3.96 -13.61 -9.41
C VAL A 229 4.18 -14.42 -10.68
N PRO A 230 4.73 -15.65 -10.57
CA PRO A 230 5.13 -16.34 -9.36
C PRO A 230 6.53 -15.94 -8.84
N GLY A 231 6.78 -16.23 -7.55
CA GLY A 231 8.12 -16.27 -6.95
C GLY A 231 8.66 -14.94 -6.43
N ARG A 232 7.83 -13.91 -6.26
CA ARG A 232 8.20 -12.59 -5.70
C ARG A 232 9.36 -11.94 -6.46
N ARG A 233 9.41 -12.13 -7.80
CA ARG A 233 10.47 -11.65 -8.66
C ARG A 233 10.18 -10.26 -9.24
N ASP A 234 10.95 -9.87 -10.27
CA ASP A 234 10.79 -8.61 -11.01
C ASP A 234 9.32 -8.41 -11.42
N ILE A 235 8.87 -7.15 -11.44
CA ILE A 235 7.49 -6.81 -11.80
C ILE A 235 7.34 -6.45 -13.31
N ASP A 236 8.25 -6.92 -14.14
CA ASP A 236 8.28 -6.75 -15.59
C ASP A 236 7.23 -7.64 -16.33
N ASP A 237 7.37 -7.81 -17.62
CA ASP A 237 6.47 -8.59 -18.47
C ASP A 237 6.66 -10.12 -18.37
N THR A 238 7.58 -10.59 -17.53
CA THR A 238 7.87 -12.02 -17.30
C THR A 238 7.06 -12.63 -16.17
N GLN A 239 6.04 -11.93 -15.66
CA GLN A 239 5.15 -12.33 -14.58
C GLN A 239 3.69 -11.99 -14.92
N GLU A 240 2.72 -12.42 -14.09
CA GLU A 240 1.29 -12.42 -14.47
C GLU A 240 0.51 -11.14 -14.18
N LEU A 241 1.07 -10.17 -13.42
CA LEU A 241 0.40 -8.94 -13.01
C LEU A 241 0.66 -7.79 -13.99
N ASN A 242 -0.36 -7.02 -14.33
CA ASN A 242 -0.21 -5.78 -15.12
C ASN A 242 0.05 -4.58 -14.19
N TYR A 243 1.29 -4.39 -13.75
CA TYR A 243 1.66 -3.31 -12.83
C TYR A 243 1.34 -1.90 -13.36
N PRO A 244 1.52 -1.54 -14.64
CA PRO A 244 1.09 -0.24 -15.13
C PRO A 244 -0.41 0.02 -14.94
N ALA A 245 -1.27 -0.99 -15.12
CA ALA A 245 -2.70 -0.85 -14.88
C ALA A 245 -3.03 -0.74 -13.39
N ILE A 246 -2.35 -1.51 -12.55
CA ILE A 246 -2.50 -1.46 -11.07
C ILE A 246 -2.07 -0.08 -10.55
N CYS A 247 -0.91 0.44 -10.96
CA CYS A 247 -0.41 1.75 -10.56
C CYS A 247 -1.35 2.88 -10.97
N ARG A 248 -1.91 2.84 -12.20
CA ARG A 248 -2.97 3.79 -12.60
C ARG A 248 -4.19 3.72 -11.69
N ALA A 249 -4.65 2.52 -11.35
CA ALA A 249 -5.80 2.36 -10.46
C ALA A 249 -5.54 2.93 -9.06
N ILE A 250 -4.33 2.77 -8.53
CA ILE A 250 -3.90 3.36 -7.25
C ILE A 250 -3.94 4.90 -7.33
N VAL A 251 -3.36 5.49 -8.37
CA VAL A 251 -3.36 6.95 -8.59
C VAL A 251 -4.79 7.50 -8.75
N GLU A 252 -5.61 6.86 -9.58
CA GLU A 252 -7.02 7.24 -9.83
C GLU A 252 -7.89 7.17 -8.58
N SER A 253 -7.57 6.25 -7.65
CA SER A 253 -8.25 6.13 -6.35
C SER A 253 -7.94 7.28 -5.39
N GLY A 254 -7.02 8.18 -5.75
CA GLY A 254 -6.62 9.31 -4.92
C GLY A 254 -5.70 8.93 -3.75
N PHE A 255 -5.11 7.73 -3.78
CA PHE A 255 -4.16 7.27 -2.76
C PHE A 255 -2.95 8.21 -2.66
N ASP A 256 -2.54 8.54 -1.43
CA ASP A 256 -1.45 9.49 -1.15
C ASP A 256 -0.33 8.88 -0.27
N GLY A 257 -0.37 7.57 -0.05
CA GLY A 257 0.67 6.82 0.65
C GLY A 257 1.81 6.37 -0.29
N TYR A 258 2.58 5.42 0.16
CA TYR A 258 3.70 4.86 -0.60
C TYR A 258 3.35 3.52 -1.24
N VAL A 259 3.96 3.26 -2.39
CA VAL A 259 4.02 1.94 -3.02
C VAL A 259 5.47 1.50 -2.97
N ALA A 260 5.77 0.51 -2.15
CA ALA A 260 7.13 0.03 -1.94
C ALA A 260 7.42 -1.21 -2.80
N HIS A 261 8.53 -1.17 -3.51
CA HIS A 261 9.04 -2.30 -4.24
C HIS A 261 9.63 -3.33 -3.29
N GLU A 262 9.04 -4.53 -3.25
CA GLU A 262 9.45 -5.61 -2.37
C GLU A 262 9.58 -6.94 -3.12
N PHE A 263 10.23 -6.91 -4.26
CA PHE A 263 10.50 -8.08 -5.10
C PHE A 263 11.98 -8.50 -5.01
N ILE A 264 12.26 -9.78 -5.26
CA ILE A 264 13.61 -10.34 -5.28
C ILE A 264 14.15 -10.31 -6.72
N PRO A 265 15.08 -9.41 -7.06
CA PRO A 265 15.61 -9.26 -8.41
C PRO A 265 16.25 -10.53 -8.95
N LYS A 266 16.01 -10.86 -10.23
CA LYS A 266 16.61 -12.01 -10.93
C LYS A 266 18.05 -11.76 -11.37
N LYS A 267 18.41 -10.48 -11.59
CA LYS A 267 19.71 -10.06 -12.13
C LYS A 267 20.27 -8.92 -11.27
N ASP A 268 21.02 -7.99 -11.88
CA ASP A 268 21.51 -6.80 -11.21
C ASP A 268 20.37 -6.08 -10.46
N LYS A 269 20.54 -5.94 -9.14
CA LYS A 269 19.49 -5.45 -8.25
C LYS A 269 19.11 -4.00 -8.52
N LEU A 270 20.10 -3.13 -8.72
CA LEU A 270 19.89 -1.70 -8.90
C LEU A 270 19.32 -1.39 -10.28
N GLU A 271 19.86 -2.04 -11.34
CA GLU A 271 19.33 -1.90 -12.68
C GLU A 271 17.87 -2.40 -12.78
N THR A 272 17.58 -3.55 -12.16
CA THR A 272 16.21 -4.09 -12.10
C THR A 272 15.28 -3.15 -11.36
N LEU A 273 15.71 -2.61 -10.22
CA LEU A 273 14.91 -1.65 -9.46
C LEU A 273 14.60 -0.40 -10.31
N ALA A 274 15.59 0.15 -11.01
CA ALA A 274 15.39 1.32 -11.88
C ALA A 274 14.34 1.06 -12.97
N ARG A 275 14.36 -0.14 -13.61
CA ARG A 275 13.34 -0.52 -14.59
C ARG A 275 11.96 -0.64 -13.96
N CYS A 276 11.84 -1.24 -12.78
CA CYS A 276 10.57 -1.40 -12.09
C CYS A 276 9.98 -0.06 -11.62
N VAL A 277 10.81 0.85 -11.13
CA VAL A 277 10.38 2.23 -10.80
C VAL A 277 9.80 2.91 -12.04
N LYS A 278 10.51 2.85 -13.17
CA LYS A 278 10.04 3.44 -14.44
C LYS A 278 8.74 2.80 -14.94
N LEU A 279 8.55 1.50 -14.77
CA LEU A 279 7.33 0.78 -15.14
C LEU A 279 6.10 1.30 -14.37
N CYS A 280 6.29 1.74 -13.14
CA CYS A 280 5.25 2.27 -12.26
C CYS A 280 5.04 3.79 -12.37
N GLU A 281 5.79 4.50 -13.23
CA GLU A 281 5.53 5.90 -13.57
C GLU A 281 4.32 6.01 -14.51
N VAL A 282 3.15 6.44 -14.01
CA VAL A 282 1.88 6.46 -14.75
C VAL A 282 1.19 7.82 -14.71
#